data_a552d29d933a35aee9b27eb8b87f1f18
#
_entry.id   a552d29d933a35aee9b27eb8b87f1f18
#
_cell.length_a   1.000
_cell.length_b   1.000
_cell.length_c   1.000
_cell.angle_alpha   90.00
_cell.angle_beta   90.00
_cell.angle_gamma   90.00
#
_symmetry.space_group_name_H-M   'P 1'
#
loop_
_entity.id
_entity.type
_entity.pdbx_description
1 polymer ?
#
loop_
_entity_poly.entity_id
_entity_poly.type
_entity_poly.pdbx_seq_one_letter_code
_entity_poly.pdbx_strand_id
1 'polypeptide(L)'
;MSDEPTDVVHLSPRLADRSTWSAESCTMAATMATIGTRGSLMCLRESFYGVRRFEEFVSRVGLSEAVVAARLKDLVAAGLLERRPYREPGQRVRDEYVLTEAGHDLLPALVSLMQWGDRWLTPDGRGPIALRHHGSCGETVRAELRCGAGHQVVASDVEASPGVRARPRA
;
A
#
# COMPACT_ATOMS: atom_id res chain seq x y z
N MET A 1 -26.58 23.27 -19.70
CA MET A 1 -26.35 21.82 -19.47
C MET A 1 -24.90 21.70 -19.03
N SER A 2 -24.66 21.60 -17.74
CA SER A 2 -23.31 21.47 -17.18
C SER A 2 -22.80 20.08 -17.57
N ASP A 3 -21.72 20.05 -18.33
CA ASP A 3 -21.01 18.84 -18.69
C ASP A 3 -20.37 18.30 -17.39
N GLU A 4 -21.08 17.43 -16.66
CA GLU A 4 -20.50 16.74 -15.53
C GLU A 4 -19.41 15.80 -16.07
N PRO A 5 -18.21 15.82 -15.49
CA PRO A 5 -17.13 14.93 -15.91
C PRO A 5 -17.58 13.47 -15.71
N THR A 6 -17.70 12.73 -16.82
CA THR A 6 -18.21 11.34 -16.84
C THR A 6 -17.23 10.30 -16.24
N ASP A 7 -16.00 10.71 -15.94
CA ASP A 7 -14.91 9.80 -15.50
C ASP A 7 -14.52 9.97 -14.03
N VAL A 8 -15.47 10.37 -13.17
CA VAL A 8 -15.23 10.59 -11.74
C VAL A 8 -16.16 9.76 -10.88
N VAL A 9 -15.77 9.54 -9.64
CA VAL A 9 -16.60 8.91 -8.62
C VAL A 9 -17.82 9.79 -8.32
N HIS A 10 -19.02 9.22 -8.35
CA HIS A 10 -20.24 9.90 -7.97
C HIS A 10 -20.30 10.13 -6.46
N LEU A 11 -20.85 11.27 -6.04
CA LEU A 11 -21.10 11.54 -4.63
C LEU A 11 -22.60 11.38 -4.36
N SER A 12 -22.95 10.57 -3.36
CA SER A 12 -24.33 10.52 -2.89
C SER A 12 -24.78 11.89 -2.35
N PRO A 13 -26.08 12.21 -2.36
CA PRO A 13 -26.58 13.51 -1.89
C PRO A 13 -26.11 13.89 -0.47
N ARG A 14 -25.88 12.89 0.41
CA ARG A 14 -25.38 13.11 1.77
C ARG A 14 -23.92 13.58 1.83
N LEU A 15 -23.15 13.36 0.79
CA LEU A 15 -21.74 13.77 0.66
C LEU A 15 -21.54 14.94 -0.31
N ALA A 16 -22.62 15.48 -0.89
CA ALA A 16 -22.55 16.57 -1.87
C ALA A 16 -21.95 17.85 -1.29
N ASP A 17 -22.26 18.16 -0.02
CA ASP A 17 -21.66 19.29 0.68
C ASP A 17 -20.26 18.90 1.23
N ARG A 18 -19.25 19.22 0.45
CA ARG A 18 -17.85 18.94 0.80
C ARG A 18 -17.29 19.89 1.85
N SER A 19 -17.97 20.98 2.19
CA SER A 19 -17.53 21.89 3.27
C SER A 19 -17.55 21.22 4.66
N THR A 20 -18.36 20.17 4.80
CA THR A 20 -18.46 19.38 6.04
C THR A 20 -17.38 18.30 6.17
N TRP A 21 -16.55 18.10 5.14
CA TRP A 21 -15.52 17.09 5.16
C TRP A 21 -14.31 17.57 5.98
N SER A 22 -13.77 16.71 6.82
CA SER A 22 -12.54 16.97 7.58
C SER A 22 -11.44 16.01 7.16
N ALA A 23 -10.25 16.54 6.93
CA ALA A 23 -9.05 15.73 6.70
C ALA A 23 -8.70 14.87 7.94
N GLU A 24 -9.06 15.32 9.14
CA GLU A 24 -8.82 14.58 10.38
C GLU A 24 -9.61 13.27 10.47
N SER A 25 -10.77 13.20 9.84
CA SER A 25 -11.59 11.98 9.76
C SER A 25 -11.34 11.18 8.49
N CYS A 26 -10.44 11.62 7.62
CA CYS A 26 -10.14 10.97 6.35
C CYS A 26 -9.17 9.81 6.53
N THR A 27 -9.63 8.57 6.26
CA THR A 27 -8.78 7.36 6.33
C THR A 27 -7.61 7.40 5.34
N MET A 28 -7.79 8.04 4.16
CA MET A 28 -6.68 8.25 3.23
C MET A 28 -5.60 9.16 3.84
N ALA A 29 -5.99 10.25 4.49
CA ALA A 29 -5.03 11.14 5.16
C ALA A 29 -4.28 10.41 6.27
N ALA A 30 -4.98 9.62 7.09
CA ALA A 30 -4.37 8.79 8.13
C ALA A 30 -3.40 7.75 7.53
N THR A 31 -3.78 7.10 6.44
CA THR A 31 -2.90 6.16 5.73
C THR A 31 -1.66 6.86 5.20
N MET A 32 -1.81 8.03 4.57
CA MET A 32 -0.66 8.80 4.05
C MET A 32 0.25 9.31 5.18
N ALA A 33 -0.29 9.67 6.34
CA ALA A 33 0.54 10.00 7.51
C ALA A 33 1.38 8.81 7.98
N THR A 34 0.89 7.59 7.82
CA THR A 34 1.56 6.36 8.26
C THR A 34 2.60 5.86 7.26
N ILE A 35 2.22 5.75 5.97
CA ILE A 35 3.05 5.11 4.94
C ILE A 35 3.46 6.03 3.80
N GLY A 36 2.97 7.27 3.73
CA GLY A 36 3.09 8.15 2.56
C GLY A 36 4.50 8.68 2.28
N THR A 37 5.51 8.28 3.04
CA THR A 37 6.90 8.66 2.73
C THR A 37 7.53 7.68 1.73
N ARG A 38 8.43 8.19 0.86
CA ARG A 38 9.20 7.34 -0.04
C ARG A 38 9.91 6.20 0.72
N GLY A 39 10.48 6.49 1.88
CA GLY A 39 11.20 5.50 2.67
C GLY A 39 10.29 4.40 3.19
N SER A 40 9.10 4.72 3.69
CA SER A 40 8.13 3.72 4.17
C SER A 40 7.66 2.81 3.03
N LEU A 41 7.31 3.39 1.87
CA LEU A 41 6.87 2.61 0.70
C LEU A 41 7.99 1.72 0.16
N MET A 42 9.25 2.20 0.15
CA MET A 42 10.37 1.37 -0.28
C MET A 42 10.68 0.24 0.71
N CYS A 43 10.60 0.48 2.02
CA CYS A 43 10.75 -0.59 3.02
C CYS A 43 9.64 -1.64 2.89
N LEU A 44 8.38 -1.23 2.72
CA LEU A 44 7.27 -2.15 2.49
C LEU A 44 7.48 -2.97 1.22
N ARG A 45 7.88 -2.33 0.10
CA ARG A 45 8.19 -3.03 -1.15
C ARG A 45 9.23 -4.12 -0.94
N GLU A 46 10.33 -3.79 -0.27
CA GLU A 46 11.39 -4.77 0.00
C GLU A 46 10.91 -5.91 0.92
N SER A 47 10.06 -5.59 1.91
CA SER A 47 9.43 -6.62 2.75
C SER A 47 8.59 -7.61 1.92
N PHE A 48 7.84 -7.14 0.92
CA PHE A 48 7.11 -8.01 0.00
C PHE A 48 8.02 -8.85 -0.89
N TYR A 49 9.24 -8.40 -1.15
CA TYR A 49 10.26 -9.18 -1.85
C TYR A 49 11.07 -10.11 -0.93
N GLY A 50 10.65 -10.24 0.34
CA GLY A 50 11.22 -11.17 1.30
C GLY A 50 12.43 -10.65 2.06
N VAL A 51 12.74 -9.34 1.96
CA VAL A 51 13.78 -8.72 2.78
C VAL A 51 13.30 -8.66 4.23
N ARG A 52 14.15 -9.12 5.14
CA ARG A 52 13.86 -9.16 6.58
C ARG A 52 14.94 -8.52 7.44
N ARG A 53 16.19 -8.51 6.99
CA ARG A 53 17.33 -8.04 7.79
C ARG A 53 17.59 -6.56 7.57
N PHE A 54 17.96 -5.86 8.64
CA PHE A 54 18.20 -4.43 8.60
C PHE A 54 19.22 -4.01 7.53
N GLU A 55 20.34 -4.73 7.46
CA GLU A 55 21.43 -4.45 6.53
C GLU A 55 20.99 -4.61 5.06
N GLU A 56 20.07 -5.54 4.80
CA GLU A 56 19.49 -5.75 3.46
C GLU A 56 18.55 -4.58 3.08
N PHE A 57 17.74 -4.09 4.03
CA PHE A 57 16.93 -2.88 3.79
C PHE A 57 17.82 -1.69 3.45
N VAL A 58 18.88 -1.45 4.22
CA VAL A 58 19.82 -0.35 3.96
C VAL A 58 20.40 -0.46 2.55
N SER A 59 20.85 -1.64 2.14
CA SER A 59 21.46 -1.84 0.83
C SER A 59 20.50 -1.68 -0.35
N ARG A 60 19.20 -1.99 -0.16
CA ARG A 60 18.20 -2.08 -1.26
C ARG A 60 17.30 -0.85 -1.36
N VAL A 61 17.02 -0.17 -0.25
CA VAL A 61 16.10 0.98 -0.24
C VAL A 61 16.72 2.23 -0.89
N GLY A 62 18.04 2.34 -0.91
CA GLY A 62 18.75 3.48 -1.50
C GLY A 62 18.57 4.78 -0.72
N LEU A 63 18.46 4.68 0.61
CA LEU A 63 18.42 5.80 1.57
C LEU A 63 19.50 5.59 2.64
N SER A 64 19.80 6.65 3.42
CA SER A 64 20.74 6.52 4.51
C SER A 64 20.24 5.54 5.58
N GLU A 65 21.19 4.89 6.26
CA GLU A 65 20.92 3.95 7.34
C GLU A 65 20.00 4.55 8.42
N ALA A 66 20.25 5.79 8.82
CA ALA A 66 19.42 6.48 9.82
C ALA A 66 17.96 6.66 9.35
N VAL A 67 17.74 6.96 8.06
CA VAL A 67 16.40 7.08 7.49
C VAL A 67 15.73 5.73 7.43
N VAL A 68 16.41 4.67 6.99
CA VAL A 68 15.86 3.31 6.95
C VAL A 68 15.48 2.85 8.36
N ALA A 69 16.36 3.05 9.36
CA ALA A 69 16.08 2.71 10.75
C ALA A 69 14.83 3.41 11.29
N ALA A 70 14.69 4.73 11.01
CA ALA A 70 13.52 5.49 11.40
C ALA A 70 12.24 4.94 10.74
N ARG A 71 12.27 4.66 9.42
CA ARG A 71 11.09 4.13 8.71
C ARG A 71 10.70 2.74 9.19
N LEU A 72 11.64 1.83 9.40
CA LEU A 72 11.35 0.51 9.95
C LEU A 72 10.74 0.62 11.36
N LYS A 73 11.26 1.52 12.20
CA LYS A 73 10.69 1.80 13.52
C LYS A 73 9.24 2.29 13.42
N ASP A 74 8.97 3.23 12.52
CA ASP A 74 7.62 3.79 12.29
C ASP A 74 6.66 2.70 11.80
N LEU A 75 7.08 1.83 10.85
CA LEU A 75 6.27 0.73 10.34
C LEU A 75 5.98 -0.32 11.42
N VAL A 76 6.91 -0.58 12.33
CA VAL A 76 6.68 -1.45 13.49
C VAL A 76 5.68 -0.78 14.46
N ALA A 77 5.86 0.50 14.77
CA ALA A 77 4.93 1.24 15.63
C ALA A 77 3.51 1.32 15.06
N ALA A 78 3.38 1.36 13.72
CA ALA A 78 2.11 1.31 13.01
C ALA A 78 1.51 -0.11 12.90
N GLY A 79 2.20 -1.15 13.37
CA GLY A 79 1.74 -2.52 13.31
C GLY A 79 1.75 -3.15 11.92
N LEU A 80 2.50 -2.58 10.98
CA LEU A 80 2.65 -3.10 9.61
C LEU A 80 3.81 -4.11 9.50
N LEU A 81 4.83 -3.92 10.32
CA LEU A 81 5.91 -4.86 10.54
C LEU A 81 5.96 -5.26 12.00
N GLU A 82 6.49 -6.43 12.28
CA GLU A 82 6.86 -6.86 13.61
C GLU A 82 8.34 -7.24 13.65
N ARG A 83 8.96 -7.13 14.82
CA ARG A 83 10.30 -7.62 15.06
C ARG A 83 10.24 -9.05 15.55
N ARG A 84 11.02 -9.94 14.95
CA ARG A 84 11.22 -11.31 15.41
C ARG A 84 12.67 -11.55 15.72
N PRO A 85 13.02 -12.06 16.90
CA PRO A 85 14.41 -12.40 17.21
C PRO A 85 14.86 -13.58 16.35
N TYR A 86 16.04 -13.46 15.77
CA TYR A 86 16.72 -14.56 15.10
C TYR A 86 18.17 -14.67 15.56
N ARG A 87 18.76 -15.83 15.41
CA ARG A 87 20.15 -16.09 15.77
C ARG A 87 20.82 -16.97 14.73
N GLU A 88 21.94 -16.52 14.22
CA GLU A 88 22.82 -17.35 13.42
C GLU A 88 23.85 -18.07 14.33
N PRO A 89 24.32 -19.26 13.93
CA PRO A 89 25.34 -19.96 14.69
C PRO A 89 26.56 -19.08 14.95
N GLY A 90 26.97 -18.95 16.22
CA GLY A 90 28.11 -18.13 16.62
C GLY A 90 27.88 -16.61 16.67
N GLN A 91 26.69 -16.13 16.40
CA GLN A 91 26.37 -14.71 16.44
C GLN A 91 25.44 -14.33 17.59
N ARG A 92 25.37 -13.01 17.87
CA ARG A 92 24.39 -12.44 18.81
C ARG A 92 22.98 -12.58 18.23
N VAL A 93 22.00 -12.65 19.13
CA VAL A 93 20.56 -12.49 18.75
C VAL A 93 20.39 -11.10 18.12
N ARG A 94 19.71 -11.04 16.99
CA ARG A 94 19.30 -9.84 16.26
C ARG A 94 17.81 -9.92 15.98
N ASP A 95 17.22 -8.81 15.57
CA ASP A 95 15.84 -8.76 15.11
C ASP A 95 15.78 -8.77 13.59
N GLU A 96 14.85 -9.54 13.05
CA GLU A 96 14.38 -9.42 11.68
C GLU A 96 12.99 -8.74 11.66
N TYR A 97 12.66 -8.14 10.52
CA TYR A 97 11.38 -7.46 10.29
C TYR A 97 10.48 -8.34 9.42
N VAL A 98 9.27 -8.59 9.87
CA VAL A 98 8.31 -9.46 9.18
C VAL A 98 6.99 -8.72 9.01
N LEU A 99 6.35 -8.86 7.84
CA LEU A 99 5.02 -8.29 7.60
C LEU A 99 4.00 -8.92 8.56
N THR A 100 3.17 -8.06 9.14
CA THR A 100 1.96 -8.47 9.85
C THR A 100 0.81 -8.71 8.87
N GLU A 101 -0.35 -9.16 9.33
CA GLU A 101 -1.58 -9.25 8.52
C GLU A 101 -1.90 -7.87 7.90
N ALA A 102 -1.89 -6.80 8.72
CA ALA A 102 -2.14 -5.43 8.24
C ALA A 102 -1.08 -4.97 7.22
N GLY A 103 0.18 -5.41 7.37
CA GLY A 103 1.22 -5.17 6.39
C GLY A 103 0.94 -5.88 5.06
N HIS A 104 0.51 -7.14 5.10
CA HIS A 104 0.15 -7.90 3.91
C HIS A 104 -1.03 -7.30 3.15
N ASP A 105 -2.02 -6.73 3.83
CA ASP A 105 -3.19 -6.09 3.23
C ASP A 105 -2.84 -4.86 2.36
N LEU A 106 -1.62 -4.31 2.47
CA LEU A 106 -1.15 -3.21 1.63
C LEU A 106 -0.64 -3.65 0.25
N LEU A 107 -0.46 -4.95 -0.01
CA LEU A 107 0.07 -5.42 -1.29
C LEU A 107 -0.73 -4.92 -2.51
N PRO A 108 -2.08 -4.96 -2.53
CA PRO A 108 -2.85 -4.45 -3.67
C PRO A 108 -2.60 -2.97 -3.95
N ALA A 109 -2.47 -2.13 -2.90
CA ALA A 109 -2.18 -0.71 -3.04
C ALA A 109 -0.79 -0.47 -3.62
N LEU A 110 0.23 -1.20 -3.17
CA LEU A 110 1.59 -1.11 -3.71
C LEU A 110 1.66 -1.58 -5.16
N VAL A 111 0.95 -2.65 -5.51
CA VAL A 111 0.86 -3.13 -6.91
C VAL A 111 0.18 -2.08 -7.79
N SER A 112 -0.90 -1.45 -7.33
CA SER A 112 -1.57 -0.36 -8.06
C SER A 112 -0.64 0.81 -8.31
N LEU A 113 0.10 1.26 -7.29
CA LEU A 113 1.08 2.35 -7.43
C LEU A 113 2.21 1.98 -8.40
N MET A 114 2.72 0.75 -8.32
CA MET A 114 3.76 0.26 -9.22
C MET A 114 3.26 0.25 -10.67
N GLN A 115 2.08 -0.32 -10.93
CA GLN A 115 1.53 -0.42 -12.28
C GLN A 115 1.14 0.94 -12.86
N TRP A 116 0.71 1.88 -12.03
CA TRP A 116 0.52 3.27 -12.45
C TRP A 116 1.86 3.89 -12.86
N GLY A 117 2.92 3.69 -12.07
CA GLY A 117 4.26 4.18 -12.37
C GLY A 117 4.83 3.55 -13.66
N ASP A 118 4.65 2.25 -13.83
CA ASP A 118 5.07 1.54 -15.06
C ASP A 118 4.42 2.17 -16.30
N ARG A 119 3.10 2.40 -16.22
CA ARG A 119 2.34 2.92 -17.36
C ARG A 119 2.68 4.37 -17.72
N TRP A 120 2.88 5.23 -16.71
CA TRP A 120 2.90 6.67 -16.93
C TRP A 120 4.26 7.34 -16.72
N LEU A 121 5.20 6.67 -16.04
CA LEU A 121 6.51 7.22 -15.72
C LEU A 121 7.65 6.53 -16.49
N THR A 122 7.35 5.51 -17.30
CA THR A 122 8.35 4.86 -18.15
C THR A 122 8.06 5.12 -19.64
N PRO A 123 9.11 5.19 -20.51
CA PRO A 123 8.94 5.56 -21.90
C PRO A 123 8.06 4.58 -22.71
N ASP A 124 8.11 3.29 -22.36
CA ASP A 124 7.42 2.20 -23.08
C ASP A 124 6.21 1.63 -22.30
N GLY A 125 5.83 2.28 -21.20
CA GLY A 125 4.73 1.83 -20.35
C GLY A 125 5.03 0.54 -19.60
N ARG A 126 6.30 0.16 -19.45
CA ARG A 126 6.74 -1.08 -18.82
C ARG A 126 7.75 -0.80 -17.72
N GLY A 127 7.50 -1.37 -16.54
CA GLY A 127 8.44 -1.34 -15.44
C GLY A 127 9.52 -2.42 -15.53
N PRO A 128 10.58 -2.28 -14.75
CA PRO A 128 11.67 -3.25 -14.72
C PRO A 128 11.30 -4.60 -14.09
N ILE A 129 10.16 -4.68 -13.38
CA ILE A 129 9.69 -5.87 -12.67
C ILE A 129 8.25 -6.16 -13.04
N ALA A 130 7.98 -7.39 -13.49
CA ALA A 130 6.63 -7.88 -13.71
C ALA A 130 6.24 -8.87 -12.61
N LEU A 131 5.13 -8.62 -11.93
CA LEU A 131 4.56 -9.57 -10.97
C LEU A 131 3.76 -10.63 -11.70
N ARG A 132 4.02 -11.91 -11.38
CA ARG A 132 3.35 -13.05 -12.01
C ARG A 132 2.74 -13.98 -10.98
N HIS A 133 1.67 -14.66 -11.35
CA HIS A 133 1.01 -15.65 -10.52
C HIS A 133 1.92 -16.88 -10.36
N HIS A 134 2.61 -16.96 -9.21
CA HIS A 134 3.56 -18.02 -8.91
C HIS A 134 2.84 -19.35 -8.63
N GLY A 135 3.37 -20.44 -9.16
CA GLY A 135 2.88 -21.80 -8.88
C GLY A 135 1.57 -22.19 -9.57
N SER A 136 1.04 -21.33 -10.48
CA SER A 136 -0.19 -21.62 -11.24
C SER A 136 -0.03 -21.26 -12.70
N CYS A 137 -0.80 -20.26 -13.24
CA CYS A 137 -0.83 -19.95 -14.67
C CYS A 137 0.37 -19.15 -15.17
N GLY A 138 1.18 -18.55 -14.30
CA GLY A 138 2.31 -17.69 -14.69
C GLY A 138 1.93 -16.34 -15.28
N GLU A 139 0.63 -16.03 -15.36
CA GLU A 139 0.12 -14.79 -15.92
C GLU A 139 0.46 -13.56 -15.08
N THR A 140 0.46 -12.39 -15.70
CA THR A 140 0.74 -11.12 -15.04
C THR A 140 -0.37 -10.78 -14.04
N VAL A 141 0.03 -10.49 -12.80
CA VAL A 141 -0.86 -9.98 -11.76
C VAL A 141 -1.22 -8.54 -12.07
N ARG A 142 -2.52 -8.19 -11.94
CA ARG A 142 -3.03 -6.83 -12.13
C ARG A 142 -3.84 -6.40 -10.92
N ALA A 143 -3.70 -5.13 -10.55
CA ALA A 143 -4.58 -4.50 -9.58
C ALA A 143 -5.83 -3.98 -10.30
N GLU A 144 -7.01 -4.37 -9.83
CA GLU A 144 -8.30 -3.98 -10.39
C GLU A 144 -9.28 -3.65 -9.27
N LEU A 145 -10.19 -2.71 -9.54
CA LEU A 145 -11.31 -2.45 -8.64
C LEU A 145 -12.45 -3.42 -8.96
N ARG A 146 -13.00 -4.04 -7.91
CA ARG A 146 -14.17 -4.91 -8.03
C ARG A 146 -15.18 -4.60 -6.94
N CYS A 147 -16.47 -4.62 -7.29
CA CYS A 147 -17.56 -4.53 -6.29
C CYS A 147 -17.73 -5.84 -5.53
N GLY A 148 -18.54 -5.83 -4.47
CA GLY A 148 -18.78 -7.03 -3.65
C GLY A 148 -19.43 -8.21 -4.40
N ALA A 149 -20.03 -7.98 -5.57
CA ALA A 149 -20.55 -9.04 -6.47
C ALA A 149 -19.49 -9.53 -7.48
N GLY A 150 -18.24 -9.00 -7.42
CA GLY A 150 -17.14 -9.43 -8.27
C GLY A 150 -17.05 -8.71 -9.63
N HIS A 151 -17.95 -7.78 -9.95
CA HIS A 151 -17.87 -7.03 -11.20
C HIS A 151 -16.68 -6.09 -11.16
N GLN A 152 -15.94 -6.00 -12.26
CA GLN A 152 -14.92 -4.97 -12.45
C GLN A 152 -15.63 -3.62 -12.59
N VAL A 153 -15.08 -2.58 -11.94
CA VAL A 153 -15.64 -1.22 -11.94
C VAL A 153 -14.58 -0.19 -12.30
N VAL A 154 -15.01 0.88 -12.96
CA VAL A 154 -14.21 2.08 -13.24
C VAL A 154 -14.72 3.25 -12.39
N ALA A 155 -14.06 4.40 -12.44
CA ALA A 155 -14.41 5.53 -11.56
C ALA A 155 -15.88 5.96 -11.69
N SER A 156 -16.42 5.98 -12.92
CA SER A 156 -17.82 6.32 -13.19
C SER A 156 -18.85 5.31 -12.68
N ASP A 157 -18.42 4.10 -12.32
CA ASP A 157 -19.31 3.07 -11.76
C ASP A 157 -19.36 3.13 -10.22
N VAL A 158 -18.58 4.02 -9.62
CA VAL A 158 -18.41 4.07 -8.15
C VAL A 158 -19.19 5.26 -7.58
N GLU A 159 -20.01 5.00 -6.57
CA GLU A 159 -20.63 6.02 -5.75
C GLU A 159 -19.98 6.04 -4.35
N ALA A 160 -19.53 7.21 -3.93
CA ALA A 160 -19.14 7.46 -2.54
C ALA A 160 -20.38 7.83 -1.73
N SER A 161 -20.64 7.07 -0.68
CA SER A 161 -21.71 7.28 0.29
C SER A 161 -21.15 7.23 1.72
N PRO A 162 -21.87 7.77 2.74
CA PRO A 162 -21.41 7.68 4.12
C PRO A 162 -21.17 6.23 4.52
N GLY A 163 -19.95 5.94 4.98
CA GLY A 163 -19.58 4.60 5.43
C GLY A 163 -20.40 4.19 6.67
N VAL A 164 -20.83 2.94 6.71
CA VAL A 164 -21.33 2.34 7.96
C VAL A 164 -20.12 2.22 8.87
N ARG A 165 -20.18 2.83 10.09
CA ARG A 165 -19.10 2.67 11.07
C ARG A 165 -18.90 1.16 11.31
N ALA A 166 -17.77 0.63 10.90
CA ALA A 166 -17.41 -0.74 11.22
C ALA A 166 -17.44 -0.89 12.75
N ARG A 167 -18.11 -1.94 13.26
CA ARG A 167 -18.01 -2.30 14.67
C ARG A 167 -16.53 -2.53 14.99
N PRO A 168 -16.02 -2.06 16.16
CA PRO A 168 -14.67 -2.41 16.58
C PRO A 168 -14.53 -3.93 16.55
N ARG A 169 -13.46 -4.43 15.96
CA ARG A 169 -13.10 -5.85 16.12
C ARG A 169 -12.84 -6.08 17.60
N ALA A 170 -13.56 -7.03 18.19
CA ALA A 170 -13.36 -7.49 19.56
C ALA A 170 -12.00 -8.17 19.71
#